data_4fd60001b2a7af076ddb7558a24ab19d
#
_entry.id   4fd60001b2a7af076ddb7558a24ab19d
#
_cell.length_a   1.000
_cell.length_b   1.000
_cell.length_c   1.000
_cell.angle_alpha   90.00
_cell.angle_beta   90.00
_cell.angle_gamma   90.00
#
_symmetry.space_group_name_H-M   'P 1'
#
loop_
_entity.id
_entity.type
_entity.pdbx_description
1 polymer ?
#
loop_
_entity_poly.entity_id
_entity_poly.type
_entity_poly.pdbx_seq_one_letter_code
_entity_poly.pdbx_strand_id
1 'polypeptide(L)'
;STNVNLDKYDEKLQDMAERSSAGGGRRDNLSAGKEKFRSAANKKNGRGAPTFSNKRRQEEAEKMRRLQLEIAKKTPLTVKIPDEISVGELASRMKKTGAEVVKCLMKNGVMASLSQMIDFDTASFVAEELGCKVEKEVVVTIEEKLIDDHEDTADELKPRAPVVVVMGHVDHGKTSLLDYIRNAHVASGEAGGITQHIGAYQVQIKGKPITFLDTPGHEAFTSMRARGAMITDIAILVVAAEDGIKPQTVESINHAKAAGIPIIVAINKMDKPDANPERIKEQLTKYDLLAEDWGGDTIVCPISAKTGMGVDNLLEMVALTAEVGELKANPNRAASGAVIEARLDKGRGPIATLLVQNGTLHQGDIIIAGTAVGRVRMMTNDKGQKLTSAGPSVPVEITGLGEVPGAGANFNAVADERLARELVEQRKAEEKAKANEPISKVSLEDLFSQIQAGEMKNLNIIVKADVQGSVEAVSYTHLRAHE
;
A
#
# COMPACT_ATOMS: atom_id res chain seq x y z
N SER A 1 -22.89 -54.53 21.01
CA SER A 1 -21.92 -53.67 20.29
C SER A 1 -21.78 -54.14 18.86
N THR A 2 -22.55 -53.51 17.98
CA THR A 2 -22.43 -53.69 16.53
C THR A 2 -21.67 -52.51 15.98
N ASN A 3 -20.39 -52.74 15.66
CA ASN A 3 -19.58 -51.77 14.90
C ASN A 3 -20.16 -51.68 13.49
N VAL A 4 -20.71 -50.54 13.14
CA VAL A 4 -21.14 -50.23 11.79
C VAL A 4 -19.92 -49.66 11.06
N ASN A 5 -19.46 -50.36 10.04
CA ASN A 5 -18.31 -49.99 9.24
C ASN A 5 -18.74 -48.86 8.28
N LEU A 6 -18.29 -47.64 8.57
CA LEU A 6 -18.65 -46.42 7.87
C LEU A 6 -18.07 -46.35 6.45
N ASP A 7 -16.93 -46.99 6.19
CA ASP A 7 -16.22 -46.95 4.89
C ASP A 7 -17.04 -47.57 3.75
N LYS A 8 -17.93 -48.53 4.05
CA LYS A 8 -18.83 -49.15 3.05
C LYS A 8 -19.99 -48.26 2.59
N TYR A 9 -20.28 -47.18 3.31
CA TYR A 9 -21.34 -46.23 2.96
C TYR A 9 -20.83 -45.08 2.12
N ASP A 10 -19.57 -44.67 2.27
CA ASP A 10 -18.92 -43.61 1.47
C ASP A 10 -18.73 -44.05 0.01
N GLU A 11 -18.29 -45.29 -0.23
CA GLU A 11 -18.18 -45.83 -1.62
C GLU A 11 -19.53 -45.86 -2.36
N LYS A 12 -20.62 -46.18 -1.67
CA LYS A 12 -21.96 -46.19 -2.30
C LYS A 12 -22.50 -44.80 -2.58
N LEU A 13 -22.13 -43.81 -1.83
CA LEU A 13 -22.54 -42.42 -2.06
C LEU A 13 -21.74 -41.78 -3.18
N GLN A 14 -20.46 -42.11 -3.33
CA GLN A 14 -19.65 -41.69 -4.47
C GLN A 14 -20.14 -42.32 -5.78
N ASP A 15 -20.46 -43.61 -5.78
CA ASP A 15 -20.99 -44.31 -6.98
C ASP A 15 -22.36 -43.77 -7.42
N MET A 16 -23.19 -43.25 -6.49
CA MET A 16 -24.45 -42.60 -6.81
C MET A 16 -24.30 -41.16 -7.33
N ALA A 17 -23.29 -40.43 -6.82
CA ALA A 17 -22.95 -39.09 -7.27
C ALA A 17 -22.39 -39.11 -8.71
N GLU A 18 -21.55 -40.10 -9.03
CA GLU A 18 -20.99 -40.27 -10.38
C GLU A 18 -22.04 -40.71 -11.41
N ARG A 19 -23.02 -41.52 -11.03
CA ARG A 19 -24.12 -41.87 -11.90
C ARG A 19 -25.14 -40.76 -12.18
N SER A 20 -25.20 -39.75 -11.30
CA SER A 20 -26.07 -38.58 -11.52
C SER A 20 -25.44 -37.51 -12.42
N SER A 21 -24.11 -37.51 -12.57
CA SER A 21 -23.38 -36.56 -13.41
C SER A 21 -23.13 -37.02 -14.86
N ALA A 22 -23.42 -38.32 -15.17
CA ALA A 22 -23.15 -38.90 -16.48
C ALA A 22 -24.33 -38.87 -17.47
N GLY A 23 -25.46 -38.21 -17.15
CA GLY A 23 -26.67 -38.18 -17.98
C GLY A 23 -27.10 -36.77 -18.42
N GLY A 24 -26.35 -36.11 -19.28
CA GLY A 24 -26.77 -34.82 -19.78
C GLY A 24 -25.94 -34.29 -20.94
N GLY A 25 -26.16 -34.84 -22.12
CA GLY A 25 -25.59 -34.25 -23.32
C GLY A 25 -26.56 -34.42 -24.53
N ARG A 26 -27.05 -33.29 -25.00
CA ARG A 26 -27.29 -32.88 -26.42
C ARG A 26 -28.39 -31.83 -26.50
N ARG A 27 -28.00 -30.59 -26.84
CA ARG A 27 -28.23 -29.83 -28.11
C ARG A 27 -29.59 -30.07 -28.74
N ASP A 28 -30.45 -29.10 -29.01
CA ASP A 28 -30.34 -28.06 -30.02
C ASP A 28 -31.55 -27.10 -29.99
N ASN A 29 -31.25 -25.85 -30.19
CA ASN A 29 -31.87 -24.81 -31.01
C ASN A 29 -33.40 -24.67 -31.23
N LEU A 30 -33.74 -23.38 -31.19
CA LEU A 30 -34.62 -22.59 -32.03
C LEU A 30 -36.08 -22.35 -31.63
N SER A 31 -36.25 -21.06 -31.35
CA SER A 31 -37.31 -20.15 -31.84
C SER A 31 -38.77 -20.35 -31.46
N ALA A 32 -39.25 -19.26 -30.86
CA ALA A 32 -40.50 -18.54 -31.16
C ALA A 32 -41.82 -19.28 -31.26
N GLY A 33 -42.81 -18.78 -30.53
CA GLY A 33 -44.20 -18.96 -30.87
C GLY A 33 -45.13 -18.95 -29.66
N LYS A 34 -45.77 -17.82 -29.48
CA LYS A 34 -47.03 -17.71 -28.74
C LYS A 34 -48.05 -18.68 -29.27
N GLU A 35 -48.81 -19.34 -28.45
CA GLU A 35 -50.26 -19.13 -28.44
C GLU A 35 -51.03 -20.03 -27.48
N LYS A 36 -52.12 -19.51 -27.11
CA LYS A 36 -53.20 -19.87 -26.18
C LYS A 36 -54.02 -21.11 -26.61
N PHE A 37 -54.70 -21.63 -25.63
CA PHE A 37 -56.07 -22.08 -25.56
C PHE A 37 -56.41 -23.59 -25.45
N ARG A 38 -57.18 -23.77 -24.42
CA ARG A 38 -58.45 -24.55 -24.24
C ARG A 38 -58.41 -26.05 -23.90
N SER A 39 -58.93 -26.20 -22.74
CA SER A 39 -59.80 -27.27 -22.22
C SER A 39 -60.40 -28.23 -23.20
N ALA A 40 -60.38 -29.49 -22.90
CA ALA A 40 -61.59 -30.31 -22.86
C ALA A 40 -61.34 -31.69 -22.27
N ALA A 41 -62.25 -32.07 -21.43
CA ALA A 41 -62.39 -33.37 -20.79
C ALA A 41 -62.51 -34.51 -21.79
N ASN A 42 -61.96 -35.68 -21.50
CA ASN A 42 -62.74 -36.89 -21.57
C ASN A 42 -62.19 -38.05 -20.73
N LYS A 43 -63.10 -38.72 -20.08
CA LYS A 43 -62.97 -39.96 -19.35
C LYS A 43 -62.56 -41.13 -20.24
N LYS A 44 -61.71 -42.02 -19.76
CA LYS A 44 -62.05 -43.44 -19.58
C LYS A 44 -60.91 -44.26 -18.96
N ASN A 45 -61.30 -44.91 -17.89
CA ASN A 45 -60.92 -46.22 -17.37
C ASN A 45 -59.64 -46.91 -17.91
N GLY A 46 -58.67 -47.12 -17.02
CA GLY A 46 -57.68 -48.19 -17.09
C GLY A 46 -57.23 -48.55 -15.67
N ARG A 47 -57.66 -49.69 -15.22
CA ARG A 47 -57.36 -50.32 -13.93
C ARG A 47 -55.87 -50.59 -13.78
N GLY A 48 -55.37 -50.31 -12.59
CA GLY A 48 -54.47 -51.20 -11.85
C GLY A 48 -52.99 -51.02 -12.01
N ALA A 49 -52.41 -50.56 -10.99
CA ALA A 49 -51.18 -51.11 -10.39
C ALA A 49 -50.67 -50.30 -9.22
N PRO A 50 -49.92 -50.86 -8.34
CA PRO A 50 -50.19 -50.74 -6.93
C PRO A 50 -49.43 -49.58 -6.29
N THR A 51 -50.09 -48.93 -5.40
CA THR A 51 -49.65 -47.89 -4.44
C THR A 51 -48.52 -48.29 -3.47
N PHE A 52 -47.87 -49.44 -3.70
CA PHE A 52 -46.77 -49.93 -2.83
C PHE A 52 -45.42 -49.30 -3.07
N SER A 53 -45.16 -48.75 -4.23
CA SER A 53 -43.85 -48.14 -4.55
C SER A 53 -43.64 -46.76 -3.87
N ASN A 54 -44.69 -45.96 -3.76
CA ASN A 54 -44.57 -44.61 -3.19
C ASN A 54 -44.44 -44.61 -1.66
N LYS A 55 -45.07 -45.56 -0.98
CA LYS A 55 -44.98 -45.66 0.46
C LYS A 55 -43.60 -46.10 0.94
N ARG A 56 -42.98 -47.02 0.20
CA ARG A 56 -41.58 -47.47 0.48
C ARG A 56 -40.55 -46.37 0.21
N ARG A 57 -40.72 -45.59 -0.85
CA ARG A 57 -39.88 -44.42 -1.14
C ARG A 57 -40.05 -43.31 -0.08
N GLN A 58 -41.26 -43.09 0.40
CA GLN A 58 -41.50 -42.13 1.47
C GLN A 58 -40.90 -42.60 2.81
N GLU A 59 -40.99 -43.87 3.14
CA GLU A 59 -40.39 -44.44 4.35
C GLU A 59 -38.87 -44.46 4.28
N GLU A 60 -38.28 -44.71 3.10
CA GLU A 60 -36.84 -44.60 2.88
C GLU A 60 -36.36 -43.15 2.95
N ALA A 61 -37.09 -42.21 2.35
CA ALA A 61 -36.79 -40.79 2.42
C ALA A 61 -36.90 -40.25 3.86
N GLU A 62 -37.87 -40.71 4.62
CA GLU A 62 -38.05 -40.33 6.00
C GLU A 62 -36.95 -40.92 6.92
N LYS A 63 -36.51 -42.15 6.67
CA LYS A 63 -35.36 -42.77 7.33
C LYS A 63 -34.07 -42.04 7.01
N MET A 64 -33.85 -41.69 5.75
CA MET A 64 -32.68 -40.89 5.35
C MET A 64 -32.67 -39.52 6.02
N ARG A 65 -33.84 -38.86 6.08
CA ARG A 65 -33.96 -37.58 6.75
C ARG A 65 -33.72 -37.67 8.25
N ARG A 66 -34.18 -38.77 8.93
CA ARG A 66 -33.88 -39.02 10.34
C ARG A 66 -32.38 -39.31 10.57
N LEU A 67 -31.76 -40.10 9.70
CA LEU A 67 -30.31 -40.37 9.73
C LEU A 67 -29.48 -39.12 9.48
N GLN A 68 -29.85 -38.29 8.54
CA GLN A 68 -29.20 -36.98 8.32
C GLN A 68 -29.34 -36.03 9.50
N LEU A 69 -30.52 -36.03 10.17
CA LEU A 69 -30.74 -35.27 11.41
C LEU A 69 -29.95 -35.81 12.61
N GLU A 70 -29.73 -37.13 12.69
CA GLU A 70 -28.89 -37.73 13.72
C GLU A 70 -27.40 -37.49 13.46
N ILE A 71 -26.94 -37.55 12.24
CA ILE A 71 -25.57 -37.22 11.83
C ILE A 71 -25.30 -35.72 12.09
N ALA A 72 -26.23 -34.85 11.70
CA ALA A 72 -26.13 -33.40 11.95
C ALA A 72 -26.11 -33.04 13.46
N LYS A 73 -26.71 -33.87 14.30
CA LYS A 73 -26.66 -33.73 15.79
C LYS A 73 -25.37 -34.28 16.41
N LYS A 74 -24.65 -35.16 15.71
CA LYS A 74 -23.43 -35.82 16.23
C LYS A 74 -22.14 -35.17 15.73
N THR A 75 -22.20 -34.41 14.62
CA THR A 75 -21.02 -33.63 14.14
C THR A 75 -20.90 -32.36 14.97
N PRO A 76 -19.77 -32.13 15.62
CA PRO A 76 -19.54 -30.90 16.35
C PRO A 76 -19.62 -29.72 15.35
N LEU A 77 -20.37 -28.68 15.73
CA LEU A 77 -20.53 -27.49 14.90
C LEU A 77 -19.16 -26.79 14.82
N THR A 78 -18.64 -26.61 13.62
CA THR A 78 -17.42 -25.81 13.42
C THR A 78 -17.80 -24.34 13.40
N VAL A 79 -17.20 -23.55 14.29
CA VAL A 79 -17.43 -22.10 14.42
C VAL A 79 -16.16 -21.36 14.04
N LYS A 80 -16.28 -20.43 13.13
CA LYS A 80 -15.19 -19.52 12.78
C LYS A 80 -15.22 -18.32 13.71
N ILE A 81 -14.09 -18.02 14.33
CA ILE A 81 -13.95 -16.94 15.33
C ILE A 81 -12.86 -15.99 14.86
N PRO A 82 -13.13 -14.67 14.73
CA PRO A 82 -12.13 -13.65 14.48
C PRO A 82 -11.26 -13.39 15.72
N ASP A 83 -10.26 -12.53 15.62
CA ASP A 83 -9.36 -12.20 16.74
C ASP A 83 -10.10 -11.57 17.93
N GLU A 84 -11.14 -10.79 17.67
CA GLU A 84 -12.06 -10.26 18.70
C GLU A 84 -13.51 -10.50 18.26
N ILE A 85 -14.36 -10.93 19.18
CA ILE A 85 -15.78 -11.19 18.92
C ILE A 85 -16.63 -10.77 20.11
N SER A 86 -17.85 -10.25 19.85
CA SER A 86 -18.79 -10.00 20.93
C SER A 86 -19.41 -11.31 21.46
N VAL A 87 -19.68 -11.36 22.76
CA VAL A 87 -20.31 -12.55 23.41
C VAL A 87 -21.63 -12.91 22.75
N GLY A 88 -22.43 -11.91 22.33
CA GLY A 88 -23.70 -12.13 21.64
C GLY A 88 -23.53 -12.74 20.25
N GLU A 89 -22.51 -12.29 19.49
CA GLU A 89 -22.21 -12.83 18.17
C GLU A 89 -21.63 -14.25 18.26
N LEU A 90 -20.75 -14.52 19.23
CA LEU A 90 -20.23 -15.86 19.50
C LEU A 90 -21.38 -16.84 19.81
N ALA A 91 -22.32 -16.43 20.64
CA ALA A 91 -23.53 -17.23 20.96
C ALA A 91 -24.35 -17.54 19.69
N SER A 92 -24.56 -16.54 18.85
CA SER A 92 -25.29 -16.69 17.60
C SER A 92 -24.56 -17.65 16.62
N ARG A 93 -23.24 -17.52 16.46
CA ARG A 93 -22.42 -18.40 15.62
C ARG A 93 -22.42 -19.85 16.14
N MET A 94 -22.41 -20.07 17.44
CA MET A 94 -22.54 -21.39 18.07
C MET A 94 -23.96 -21.94 18.09
N LYS A 95 -24.95 -21.17 17.65
CA LYS A 95 -26.38 -21.50 17.77
C LYS A 95 -26.80 -21.85 19.22
N LYS A 96 -26.22 -21.14 20.17
CA LYS A 96 -26.49 -21.24 21.61
C LYS A 96 -27.12 -19.95 22.12
N THR A 97 -27.69 -20.00 23.33
CA THR A 97 -28.22 -18.80 23.95
C THR A 97 -27.10 -17.95 24.58
N GLY A 98 -27.20 -16.64 24.49
CA GLY A 98 -26.19 -15.75 25.08
C GLY A 98 -26.03 -15.99 26.60
N ALA A 99 -27.11 -16.40 27.30
CA ALA A 99 -27.05 -16.75 28.71
C ALA A 99 -26.18 -17.98 29.00
N GLU A 100 -26.14 -18.97 28.12
CA GLU A 100 -25.26 -20.15 28.25
C GLU A 100 -23.79 -19.75 28.10
N VAL A 101 -23.48 -18.86 27.16
CA VAL A 101 -22.12 -18.37 26.93
C VAL A 101 -21.64 -17.51 28.10
N VAL A 102 -22.46 -16.57 28.57
CA VAL A 102 -22.15 -15.76 29.75
C VAL A 102 -21.96 -16.62 31.00
N LYS A 103 -22.79 -17.66 31.19
CA LYS A 103 -22.66 -18.58 32.30
C LYS A 103 -21.36 -19.39 32.26
N CYS A 104 -20.92 -19.79 31.03
CA CYS A 104 -19.66 -20.46 30.82
C CYS A 104 -18.47 -19.52 31.12
N LEU A 105 -18.52 -18.28 30.65
CA LEU A 105 -17.53 -17.25 30.96
C LEU A 105 -17.40 -16.97 32.45
N MET A 106 -18.54 -16.82 33.15
CA MET A 106 -18.57 -16.62 34.61
C MET A 106 -17.96 -17.79 35.37
N LYS A 107 -18.24 -19.02 34.94
CA LYS A 107 -17.67 -20.24 35.54
C LYS A 107 -16.14 -20.27 35.44
N ASN A 108 -15.62 -19.70 34.38
CA ASN A 108 -14.17 -19.58 34.12
C ASN A 108 -13.57 -18.27 34.65
N GLY A 109 -14.29 -17.51 35.44
CA GLY A 109 -13.80 -16.30 36.13
C GLY A 109 -13.83 -15.02 35.26
N VAL A 110 -14.41 -15.07 34.07
CA VAL A 110 -14.52 -13.91 33.17
C VAL A 110 -15.93 -13.35 33.28
N MET A 111 -16.06 -12.13 33.81
CA MET A 111 -17.32 -11.40 33.82
C MET A 111 -17.46 -10.59 32.53
N ALA A 112 -18.33 -11.02 31.65
CA ALA A 112 -18.59 -10.33 30.40
C ALA A 112 -20.09 -10.15 30.16
N SER A 113 -20.48 -8.99 29.64
CA SER A 113 -21.82 -8.70 29.14
C SER A 113 -21.99 -9.19 27.70
N LEU A 114 -23.24 -9.29 27.21
CA LEU A 114 -23.54 -9.74 25.86
C LEU A 114 -22.91 -8.85 24.76
N SER A 115 -22.70 -7.58 25.03
CA SER A 115 -22.10 -6.60 24.09
C SER A 115 -20.61 -6.45 24.26
N GLN A 116 -20.00 -7.12 25.23
CA GLN A 116 -18.56 -7.02 25.47
C GLN A 116 -17.79 -7.85 24.46
N MET A 117 -16.68 -7.28 23.97
CA MET A 117 -15.72 -7.97 23.12
C MET A 117 -14.85 -8.89 23.96
N ILE A 118 -14.58 -10.07 23.47
CA ILE A 118 -13.68 -11.07 24.03
C ILE A 118 -12.66 -11.48 22.96
N ASP A 119 -11.46 -11.78 23.41
CA ASP A 119 -10.35 -12.24 22.57
C ASP A 119 -10.56 -13.67 22.05
N PHE A 120 -9.84 -14.01 21.00
CA PHE A 120 -9.92 -15.33 20.35
C PHE A 120 -9.69 -16.48 21.32
N ASP A 121 -8.71 -16.36 22.23
CA ASP A 121 -8.36 -17.44 23.16
C ASP A 121 -9.50 -17.73 24.13
N THR A 122 -10.10 -16.68 24.70
CA THR A 122 -11.26 -16.81 25.58
C THR A 122 -12.49 -17.36 24.84
N ALA A 123 -12.72 -16.85 23.61
CA ALA A 123 -13.83 -17.29 22.77
C ALA A 123 -13.67 -18.75 22.32
N SER A 124 -12.45 -19.17 21.98
CA SER A 124 -12.09 -20.52 21.59
C SER A 124 -12.33 -21.51 22.74
N PHE A 125 -11.83 -21.18 23.92
CA PHE A 125 -12.01 -21.98 25.11
C PHE A 125 -13.48 -22.22 25.45
N VAL A 126 -14.27 -21.16 25.40
CA VAL A 126 -15.75 -21.26 25.69
C VAL A 126 -16.45 -22.07 24.59
N ALA A 127 -16.06 -21.93 23.33
CA ALA A 127 -16.67 -22.67 22.24
C ALA A 127 -16.34 -24.18 22.31
N GLU A 128 -15.12 -24.54 22.72
CA GLU A 128 -14.72 -25.94 22.95
C GLU A 128 -15.44 -26.55 24.14
N GLU A 129 -15.58 -25.82 25.28
CA GLU A 129 -16.34 -26.29 26.46
C GLU A 129 -17.79 -26.54 26.10
N LEU A 130 -18.37 -25.74 25.20
CA LEU A 130 -19.73 -25.90 24.71
C LEU A 130 -19.88 -26.93 23.58
N GLY A 131 -18.77 -27.64 23.20
CA GLY A 131 -18.76 -28.75 22.25
C GLY A 131 -18.74 -28.35 20.79
N CYS A 132 -18.26 -27.15 20.46
CA CYS A 132 -18.02 -26.69 19.12
C CYS A 132 -16.55 -26.91 18.71
N LYS A 133 -16.29 -27.15 17.43
CA LYS A 133 -14.94 -27.04 16.88
C LYS A 133 -14.67 -25.59 16.53
N VAL A 134 -13.49 -25.10 16.84
CA VAL A 134 -13.08 -23.73 16.55
C VAL A 134 -12.11 -23.71 15.36
N GLU A 135 -12.37 -22.82 14.41
CA GLU A 135 -11.43 -22.44 13.36
C GLU A 135 -11.22 -20.93 13.46
N LYS A 136 -9.96 -20.50 13.38
CA LYS A 136 -9.65 -19.08 13.30
C LYS A 136 -10.21 -18.51 12.00
N GLU A 137 -11.05 -17.49 12.08
CA GLU A 137 -11.52 -16.76 10.92
C GLU A 137 -10.42 -15.81 10.49
N VAL A 138 -9.78 -16.12 9.39
CA VAL A 138 -8.90 -15.15 8.72
C VAL A 138 -9.81 -14.11 8.09
N VAL A 139 -9.98 -12.97 8.77
CA VAL A 139 -10.68 -11.82 8.20
C VAL A 139 -9.76 -11.26 7.12
N VAL A 140 -9.91 -11.73 5.90
CA VAL A 140 -9.21 -11.15 4.76
C VAL A 140 -9.74 -9.74 4.57
N THR A 141 -8.92 -8.75 4.90
CA THR A 141 -9.28 -7.35 4.76
C THR A 141 -9.55 -7.00 3.30
N ILE A 142 -10.26 -5.90 3.04
CA ILE A 142 -10.48 -5.42 1.67
C ILE A 142 -9.14 -5.11 1.01
N GLU A 143 -8.16 -4.67 1.79
CA GLU A 143 -6.78 -4.42 1.33
C GLU A 143 -6.11 -5.69 0.83
N GLU A 144 -6.10 -6.77 1.60
CA GLU A 144 -5.52 -8.07 1.21
C GLU A 144 -6.19 -8.72 -0.01
N LYS A 145 -7.45 -8.37 -0.27
CA LYS A 145 -8.16 -8.83 -1.48
C LYS A 145 -7.80 -8.05 -2.73
N LEU A 146 -7.45 -6.78 -2.57
CA LEU A 146 -7.18 -5.84 -3.66
C LEU A 146 -5.72 -5.72 -3.99
N ILE A 147 -4.88 -5.73 -2.97
CA ILE A 147 -3.42 -5.55 -3.09
C ILE A 147 -2.80 -6.94 -3.05
N ASP A 148 -2.11 -7.25 -4.12
CA ASP A 148 -1.38 -8.51 -4.23
C ASP A 148 0.00 -8.34 -3.56
N ASP A 149 0.11 -8.81 -2.32
CA ASP A 149 1.31 -8.68 -1.49
C ASP A 149 2.17 -9.96 -1.47
N HIS A 150 1.93 -10.91 -2.39
CA HIS A 150 2.77 -12.11 -2.41
C HIS A 150 4.21 -11.78 -2.79
N GLU A 151 5.16 -12.48 -2.19
CA GLU A 151 6.57 -12.35 -2.50
C GLU A 151 6.86 -12.87 -3.90
N ASP A 152 7.59 -12.06 -4.70
CA ASP A 152 7.96 -12.43 -6.06
C ASP A 152 9.00 -13.58 -6.04
N THR A 153 8.86 -14.53 -6.95
CA THR A 153 9.86 -15.60 -7.11
C THR A 153 11.12 -15.08 -7.79
N ALA A 154 12.27 -15.71 -7.51
CA ALA A 154 13.56 -15.27 -8.09
C ALA A 154 13.57 -15.24 -9.62
N ASP A 155 12.76 -16.08 -10.27
CA ASP A 155 12.66 -16.16 -11.74
C ASP A 155 11.85 -15.00 -12.35
N GLU A 156 10.99 -14.36 -11.58
CA GLU A 156 10.16 -13.24 -12.01
C GLU A 156 10.88 -11.88 -11.87
N LEU A 157 11.89 -11.85 -11.02
CA LEU A 157 12.66 -10.63 -10.74
C LEU A 157 13.63 -10.30 -11.88
N LYS A 158 13.54 -9.08 -12.41
CA LYS A 158 14.43 -8.53 -13.43
C LYS A 158 15.19 -7.33 -12.88
N PRO A 159 16.44 -7.09 -13.34
CA PRO A 159 17.16 -5.88 -12.99
C PRO A 159 16.37 -4.62 -13.36
N ARG A 160 16.31 -3.65 -12.45
CA ARG A 160 15.67 -2.35 -12.67
C ARG A 160 16.69 -1.21 -12.60
N ALA A 161 16.32 -0.08 -13.16
CA ALA A 161 17.12 1.14 -13.05
C ALA A 161 17.24 1.59 -11.59
N PRO A 162 18.40 2.10 -11.15
CA PRO A 162 18.52 2.74 -9.84
C PRO A 162 17.75 4.05 -9.80
N VAL A 163 17.18 4.33 -8.63
CA VAL A 163 16.56 5.61 -8.31
C VAL A 163 17.48 6.35 -7.34
N VAL A 164 17.91 7.54 -7.73
CA VAL A 164 18.95 8.29 -7.03
C VAL A 164 18.39 9.63 -6.55
N VAL A 165 18.50 9.93 -5.27
CA VAL A 165 18.14 11.25 -4.73
C VAL A 165 19.37 12.14 -4.65
N VAL A 166 19.22 13.42 -5.00
CA VAL A 166 20.27 14.42 -4.85
C VAL A 166 19.92 15.36 -3.69
N MET A 167 20.79 15.39 -2.69
CA MET A 167 20.60 16.11 -1.44
C MET A 167 21.77 17.02 -1.12
N GLY A 168 21.59 17.91 -0.18
CA GLY A 168 22.63 18.82 0.31
C GLY A 168 22.10 20.22 0.54
N HIS A 169 23.00 21.11 0.97
CA HIS A 169 22.66 22.49 1.29
C HIS A 169 22.24 23.32 0.07
N VAL A 170 21.55 24.43 0.30
CA VAL A 170 21.27 25.45 -0.72
C VAL A 170 22.61 25.96 -1.28
N ASP A 171 22.67 26.34 -2.55
CA ASP A 171 23.86 26.89 -3.24
C ASP A 171 25.08 25.95 -3.34
N HIS A 172 25.00 24.70 -2.89
CA HIS A 172 26.06 23.72 -3.13
C HIS A 172 26.07 23.16 -4.56
N GLY A 173 25.14 23.58 -5.42
CA GLY A 173 25.11 23.26 -6.83
C GLY A 173 24.41 21.96 -7.20
N LYS A 174 23.43 21.49 -6.40
CA LYS A 174 22.57 20.34 -6.71
C LYS A 174 21.90 20.48 -8.08
N THR A 175 21.11 21.55 -8.24
CA THR A 175 20.38 21.81 -9.49
C THR A 175 21.34 22.01 -10.67
N SER A 176 22.50 22.65 -10.46
CA SER A 176 23.53 22.81 -11.51
C SER A 176 24.11 21.45 -11.94
N LEU A 177 24.35 20.53 -10.99
CA LEU A 177 24.80 19.17 -11.29
C LEU A 177 23.75 18.43 -12.12
N LEU A 178 22.48 18.53 -11.73
CA LEU A 178 21.37 17.87 -12.40
C LEU A 178 21.12 18.49 -13.79
N ASP A 179 21.21 19.80 -13.94
CA ASP A 179 21.14 20.48 -15.24
C ASP A 179 22.24 20.01 -16.19
N TYR A 180 23.45 19.85 -15.68
CA TYR A 180 24.54 19.29 -16.45
C TYR A 180 24.25 17.85 -16.93
N ILE A 181 23.79 16.99 -16.02
CA ILE A 181 23.44 15.59 -16.31
C ILE A 181 22.31 15.50 -17.36
N ARG A 182 21.32 16.40 -17.28
CA ARG A 182 20.17 16.43 -18.21
C ARG A 182 20.48 17.12 -19.53
N ASN A 183 21.59 17.85 -19.66
CA ASN A 183 21.83 18.81 -20.72
C ASN A 183 20.67 19.84 -20.83
N ALA A 184 20.20 20.36 -19.71
CA ALA A 184 19.08 21.29 -19.60
C ALA A 184 19.45 22.49 -18.72
N HIS A 185 18.59 23.51 -18.72
CA HIS A 185 18.75 24.72 -17.90
C HIS A 185 17.48 25.00 -17.09
N VAL A 186 17.14 24.08 -16.20
CA VAL A 186 15.91 24.16 -15.37
C VAL A 186 16.07 25.22 -14.27
N ALA A 187 17.25 25.31 -13.68
CA ALA A 187 17.54 26.29 -12.63
C ALA A 187 17.23 27.74 -13.00
N SER A 188 17.40 28.09 -14.27
CA SER A 188 17.10 29.46 -14.75
C SER A 188 15.61 29.73 -14.94
N GLY A 189 14.76 28.71 -14.95
CA GLY A 189 13.32 28.79 -15.12
C GLY A 189 12.53 28.79 -13.82
N GLU A 190 13.16 28.39 -12.70
CA GLU A 190 12.49 28.35 -11.40
C GLU A 190 12.51 29.73 -10.70
N ALA A 191 11.46 30.04 -9.95
CA ALA A 191 11.36 31.27 -9.20
C ALA A 191 12.45 31.37 -8.14
N GLY A 192 13.31 32.39 -8.24
CA GLY A 192 14.45 32.55 -7.34
C GLY A 192 15.66 31.71 -7.68
N GLY A 193 15.66 30.90 -8.75
CA GLY A 193 16.77 30.06 -9.17
C GLY A 193 17.06 28.88 -8.21
N ILE A 194 16.08 28.48 -7.40
CA ILE A 194 16.18 27.39 -6.43
C ILE A 194 15.10 26.34 -6.68
N THR A 195 15.45 25.08 -6.50
CA THR A 195 14.48 23.97 -6.58
C THR A 195 13.47 24.05 -5.44
N GLN A 196 12.19 24.11 -5.78
CA GLN A 196 11.08 24.22 -4.83
C GLN A 196 10.19 22.99 -4.80
N HIS A 197 10.24 22.16 -5.85
CA HIS A 197 9.47 20.93 -6.02
C HIS A 197 10.37 19.71 -6.13
N ILE A 198 9.82 18.53 -5.83
CA ILE A 198 10.56 17.30 -6.09
C ILE A 198 10.47 17.00 -7.59
N GLY A 199 11.57 17.23 -8.31
CA GLY A 199 11.69 16.85 -9.72
C GLY A 199 12.10 15.40 -9.87
N ALA A 200 11.44 14.65 -10.75
CA ALA A 200 11.82 13.27 -11.09
C ALA A 200 12.01 13.12 -12.59
N TYR A 201 13.12 12.57 -12.99
CA TYR A 201 13.43 12.37 -14.41
C TYR A 201 14.41 11.22 -14.63
N GLN A 202 14.40 10.67 -15.85
CA GLN A 202 15.24 9.56 -16.23
C GLN A 202 16.27 9.97 -17.28
N VAL A 203 17.53 9.60 -17.07
CA VAL A 203 18.64 9.86 -17.98
C VAL A 203 19.27 8.54 -18.41
N GLN A 204 19.69 8.47 -19.67
CA GLN A 204 20.45 7.33 -20.21
C GLN A 204 21.94 7.62 -20.07
N ILE A 205 22.65 6.82 -19.29
CA ILE A 205 24.09 6.95 -19.06
C ILE A 205 24.76 5.68 -19.55
N LYS A 206 25.62 5.78 -20.56
CA LYS A 206 26.29 4.62 -21.19
C LYS A 206 25.32 3.48 -21.56
N GLY A 207 24.09 3.84 -21.98
CA GLY A 207 23.06 2.87 -22.36
C GLY A 207 22.25 2.27 -21.21
N LYS A 208 22.56 2.61 -19.95
CA LYS A 208 21.77 2.22 -18.76
C LYS A 208 20.90 3.38 -18.29
N PRO A 209 19.61 3.18 -18.01
CA PRO A 209 18.76 4.23 -17.44
C PRO A 209 19.07 4.42 -15.96
N ILE A 210 19.10 5.67 -15.52
CA ILE A 210 19.18 6.08 -14.10
C ILE A 210 18.09 7.11 -13.86
N THR A 211 17.33 6.94 -12.81
CA THR A 211 16.27 7.88 -12.41
C THR A 211 16.77 8.77 -11.30
N PHE A 212 16.72 10.09 -11.50
CA PHE A 212 17.11 11.07 -10.51
C PHE A 212 15.90 11.74 -9.89
N LEU A 213 15.97 11.97 -8.57
CA LEU A 213 15.05 12.79 -7.81
C LEU A 213 15.80 14.03 -7.30
N ASP A 214 15.37 15.19 -7.73
CA ASP A 214 15.86 16.47 -7.20
C ASP A 214 15.03 16.88 -5.99
N THR A 215 15.69 17.25 -4.89
CA THR A 215 15.03 17.68 -3.68
C THR A 215 15.39 19.11 -3.29
N PRO A 216 14.41 19.92 -2.82
CA PRO A 216 14.69 21.27 -2.32
C PRO A 216 15.72 21.28 -1.20
N GLY A 217 16.69 22.22 -1.27
CA GLY A 217 17.73 22.35 -0.25
C GLY A 217 17.34 23.17 0.96
N HIS A 218 16.25 23.95 0.89
CA HIS A 218 15.83 24.87 1.95
C HIS A 218 15.32 24.13 3.19
N GLU A 219 15.57 24.67 4.38
CA GLU A 219 15.20 24.07 5.67
C GLU A 219 13.71 23.75 5.79
N ALA A 220 12.84 24.62 5.28
CA ALA A 220 11.39 24.41 5.28
C ALA A 220 10.94 23.08 4.64
N PHE A 221 11.74 22.46 3.78
CA PHE A 221 11.38 21.26 3.03
C PHE A 221 11.98 19.96 3.57
N THR A 222 12.15 19.85 4.89
CA THR A 222 12.66 18.65 5.57
C THR A 222 11.85 17.40 5.23
N SER A 223 10.51 17.48 5.23
CA SER A 223 9.62 16.37 4.87
C SER A 223 9.83 15.88 3.44
N MET A 224 10.11 16.77 2.49
CA MET A 224 10.39 16.40 1.10
C MET A 224 11.73 15.66 0.97
N ARG A 225 12.78 16.07 1.72
CA ARG A 225 14.06 15.36 1.74
C ARG A 225 13.93 13.96 2.34
N ALA A 226 13.25 13.84 3.47
CA ALA A 226 12.98 12.56 4.12
C ALA A 226 12.24 11.61 3.17
N ARG A 227 11.20 12.10 2.50
CA ARG A 227 10.44 11.36 1.49
C ARG A 227 11.32 10.93 0.33
N GLY A 228 12.14 11.86 -0.21
CA GLY A 228 13.08 11.56 -1.27
C GLY A 228 14.01 10.39 -0.91
N ALA A 229 14.55 10.38 0.33
CA ALA A 229 15.38 9.27 0.79
C ALA A 229 14.64 7.94 0.88
N MET A 230 13.40 7.94 1.40
CA MET A 230 12.63 6.72 1.63
C MET A 230 12.21 5.97 0.36
N ILE A 231 12.12 6.67 -0.77
CA ILE A 231 11.65 6.07 -2.04
C ILE A 231 12.79 5.79 -3.03
N THR A 232 14.04 6.04 -2.65
CA THR A 232 15.22 5.91 -3.51
C THR A 232 16.18 4.83 -3.03
N ASP A 233 17.08 4.43 -3.93
CA ASP A 233 18.06 3.37 -3.68
C ASP A 233 19.43 3.91 -3.28
N ILE A 234 19.80 5.11 -3.75
CA ILE A 234 21.12 5.73 -3.55
C ILE A 234 20.93 7.22 -3.28
N ALA A 235 21.70 7.79 -2.37
CA ALA A 235 21.75 9.23 -2.12
C ALA A 235 23.08 9.83 -2.62
N ILE A 236 22.99 10.88 -3.43
CA ILE A 236 24.13 11.75 -3.76
C ILE A 236 24.09 12.96 -2.86
N LEU A 237 25.07 13.08 -1.97
CA LEU A 237 25.24 14.20 -1.07
C LEU A 237 26.17 15.24 -1.71
N VAL A 238 25.63 16.37 -2.16
CA VAL A 238 26.40 17.45 -2.77
C VAL A 238 26.90 18.43 -1.72
N VAL A 239 28.23 18.60 -1.63
CA VAL A 239 28.90 19.51 -0.69
C VAL A 239 29.81 20.44 -1.47
N ALA A 240 29.69 21.75 -1.26
CA ALA A 240 30.61 22.70 -1.90
C ALA A 240 31.99 22.67 -1.24
N ALA A 241 33.05 22.58 -2.06
CA ALA A 241 34.43 22.46 -1.59
C ALA A 241 34.93 23.66 -0.74
N GLU A 242 34.34 24.83 -0.95
CA GLU A 242 34.63 26.08 -0.25
C GLU A 242 33.92 26.19 1.12
N ASP A 243 32.65 25.75 1.18
CA ASP A 243 31.77 25.96 2.35
C ASP A 243 31.91 24.87 3.41
N GLY A 244 32.11 23.62 3.01
CA GLY A 244 32.10 22.44 3.87
C GLY A 244 30.69 21.99 4.28
N ILE A 245 30.60 21.21 5.35
CA ILE A 245 29.36 20.64 5.84
C ILE A 245 28.54 21.70 6.57
N LYS A 246 27.31 21.89 6.14
CA LYS A 246 26.31 22.82 6.68
C LYS A 246 25.18 22.05 7.41
N PRO A 247 24.36 22.69 8.26
CA PRO A 247 23.30 22.01 9.00
C PRO A 247 22.35 21.18 8.13
N GLN A 248 21.94 21.70 6.96
CA GLN A 248 21.09 20.99 6.02
C GLN A 248 21.80 19.78 5.35
N THR A 249 23.14 19.81 5.27
CA THR A 249 23.95 18.67 4.83
C THR A 249 23.90 17.56 5.90
N VAL A 250 24.02 17.93 7.18
CA VAL A 250 23.90 16.99 8.30
C VAL A 250 22.51 16.34 8.33
N GLU A 251 21.47 17.14 8.17
CA GLU A 251 20.09 16.66 8.05
C GLU A 251 19.94 15.66 6.90
N SER A 252 20.50 15.97 5.73
CA SER A 252 20.49 15.07 4.57
C SER A 252 21.19 13.73 4.85
N ILE A 253 22.32 13.75 5.55
CA ILE A 253 23.03 12.54 6.03
C ILE A 253 22.11 11.71 6.93
N ASN A 254 21.46 12.36 7.89
CA ASN A 254 20.57 11.67 8.83
C ASN A 254 19.36 11.03 8.12
N HIS A 255 18.77 11.70 7.13
CA HIS A 255 17.68 11.13 6.34
C HIS A 255 18.12 9.93 5.52
N ALA A 256 19.28 10.00 4.85
CA ALA A 256 19.81 8.88 4.09
C ALA A 256 20.17 7.69 4.98
N LYS A 257 20.76 7.93 6.15
CA LYS A 257 21.04 6.89 7.16
C LYS A 257 19.75 6.27 7.72
N ALA A 258 18.74 7.08 8.02
CA ALA A 258 17.45 6.61 8.52
C ALA A 258 16.71 5.74 7.47
N ALA A 259 16.88 6.07 6.18
CA ALA A 259 16.37 5.28 5.07
C ALA A 259 17.21 4.03 4.75
N GLY A 260 18.40 3.89 5.34
CA GLY A 260 19.31 2.75 5.12
C GLY A 260 19.92 2.69 3.71
N ILE A 261 19.95 3.82 2.98
CA ILE A 261 20.47 3.87 1.61
C ILE A 261 21.96 4.28 1.59
N PRO A 262 22.76 3.73 0.65
CA PRO A 262 24.17 4.10 0.47
C PRO A 262 24.30 5.59 0.07
N ILE A 263 25.32 6.25 0.61
CA ILE A 263 25.60 7.67 0.37
C ILE A 263 26.86 7.79 -0.47
N ILE A 264 26.76 8.48 -1.61
CA ILE A 264 27.89 8.91 -2.43
C ILE A 264 28.07 10.40 -2.24
N VAL A 265 29.26 10.85 -1.84
CA VAL A 265 29.53 12.26 -1.60
C VAL A 265 30.14 12.89 -2.86
N ALA A 266 29.48 13.92 -3.36
CA ALA A 266 29.96 14.73 -4.48
C ALA A 266 30.50 16.07 -3.95
N ILE A 267 31.82 16.23 -3.90
CA ILE A 267 32.45 17.49 -3.53
C ILE A 267 32.48 18.40 -4.74
N ASN A 268 31.56 19.35 -4.78
CA ASN A 268 31.33 20.23 -5.92
C ASN A 268 32.13 21.54 -5.83
N LYS A 269 32.18 22.28 -6.93
CA LYS A 269 32.90 23.56 -7.10
C LYS A 269 34.42 23.42 -7.01
N MET A 270 34.96 22.30 -7.50
CA MET A 270 36.41 22.08 -7.55
C MET A 270 37.15 23.04 -8.51
N ASP A 271 36.40 23.77 -9.32
CA ASP A 271 36.93 24.85 -10.17
C ASP A 271 37.36 26.13 -9.42
N LYS A 272 36.98 26.24 -8.15
CA LYS A 272 37.36 27.40 -7.30
C LYS A 272 38.74 27.24 -6.67
N PRO A 273 39.50 28.33 -6.54
CA PRO A 273 40.87 28.29 -5.95
C PRO A 273 40.88 27.89 -4.46
N ASP A 274 39.79 28.17 -3.74
CA ASP A 274 39.65 27.89 -2.31
C ASP A 274 39.10 26.45 -2.03
N ALA A 275 39.01 25.62 -3.07
CA ALA A 275 38.49 24.26 -2.96
C ALA A 275 39.43 23.38 -2.10
N ASN A 276 38.89 22.81 -1.01
CA ASN A 276 39.64 21.94 -0.11
C ASN A 276 38.88 20.64 0.16
N PRO A 277 39.06 19.59 -0.66
CA PRO A 277 38.37 18.33 -0.50
C PRO A 277 38.79 17.56 0.77
N GLU A 278 40.06 17.67 1.21
CA GLU A 278 40.56 16.97 2.39
C GLU A 278 39.88 17.46 3.68
N ARG A 279 39.62 18.74 3.78
CA ARG A 279 38.86 19.34 4.90
C ARG A 279 37.44 18.76 4.97
N ILE A 280 36.81 18.50 3.81
CA ILE A 280 35.45 17.92 3.78
C ILE A 280 35.49 16.46 4.20
N LYS A 281 36.46 15.66 3.71
CA LYS A 281 36.66 14.28 4.15
C LYS A 281 36.83 14.18 5.67
N GLU A 282 37.63 15.07 6.25
CA GLU A 282 37.79 15.17 7.72
C GLU A 282 36.47 15.50 8.43
N GLN A 283 35.67 16.42 7.88
CA GLN A 283 34.39 16.77 8.47
C GLN A 283 33.38 15.62 8.38
N LEU A 284 33.38 14.85 7.27
CA LEU A 284 32.49 13.68 7.06
C LEU A 284 32.74 12.59 8.11
N THR A 285 33.99 12.41 8.56
CA THR A 285 34.32 11.43 9.59
C THR A 285 33.55 11.65 10.90
N LYS A 286 33.20 12.91 11.24
CA LYS A 286 32.38 13.22 12.41
C LYS A 286 30.96 12.69 12.34
N TYR A 287 30.53 12.34 11.16
CA TYR A 287 29.18 11.79 10.88
C TYR A 287 29.23 10.34 10.44
N ASP A 288 30.29 9.60 10.82
CA ASP A 288 30.51 8.19 10.45
C ASP A 288 30.48 7.92 8.94
N LEU A 289 30.93 8.88 8.13
CA LEU A 289 31.16 8.75 6.70
C LEU A 289 32.67 8.82 6.45
N LEU A 290 33.32 7.67 6.46
CA LEU A 290 34.74 7.54 6.21
C LEU A 290 34.99 7.29 4.73
N ALA A 291 35.82 8.14 4.10
CA ALA A 291 36.13 8.03 2.68
C ALA A 291 36.89 6.72 2.37
N GLU A 292 36.68 6.13 1.18
CA GLU A 292 37.39 4.94 0.72
C GLU A 292 38.91 5.12 0.76
N ASP A 293 39.43 6.31 0.37
CA ASP A 293 40.86 6.65 0.42
C ASP A 293 41.47 6.52 1.83
N TRP A 294 40.62 6.62 2.88
CA TRP A 294 41.02 6.52 4.28
C TRP A 294 40.62 5.16 4.90
N GLY A 295 40.23 4.20 4.05
CA GLY A 295 39.86 2.84 4.47
C GLY A 295 38.42 2.67 4.94
N GLY A 296 37.53 3.58 4.57
CA GLY A 296 36.08 3.48 4.82
C GLY A 296 35.29 2.96 3.63
N ASP A 297 33.98 3.07 3.72
CA ASP A 297 33.02 2.55 2.73
C ASP A 297 32.32 3.66 1.94
N THR A 298 32.62 4.94 2.22
CA THR A 298 31.95 6.06 1.59
C THR A 298 32.70 6.52 0.34
N ILE A 299 32.03 6.44 -0.82
CA ILE A 299 32.57 6.90 -2.10
C ILE A 299 32.54 8.44 -2.10
N VAL A 300 33.70 9.07 -2.36
CA VAL A 300 33.85 10.53 -2.43
C VAL A 300 34.37 10.92 -3.81
N CYS A 301 33.56 11.68 -4.56
CA CYS A 301 33.87 12.14 -5.91
C CYS A 301 34.07 13.67 -5.91
N PRO A 302 35.29 14.18 -6.20
CA PRO A 302 35.50 15.60 -6.47
C PRO A 302 34.97 15.95 -7.86
N ILE A 303 34.07 16.95 -7.94
CA ILE A 303 33.39 17.35 -9.17
C ILE A 303 33.36 18.86 -9.36
N SER A 304 33.12 19.30 -10.56
CA SER A 304 32.64 20.65 -10.86
C SER A 304 31.43 20.56 -11.80
N ALA A 305 30.25 20.84 -11.27
CA ALA A 305 29.01 20.87 -12.03
C ALA A 305 29.05 21.93 -13.16
N LYS A 306 29.84 22.99 -12.98
CA LYS A 306 29.99 24.07 -13.96
C LYS A 306 30.81 23.66 -15.19
N THR A 307 31.92 22.94 -14.97
CA THR A 307 32.85 22.54 -16.02
C THR A 307 32.62 21.13 -16.52
N GLY A 308 31.84 20.32 -15.79
CA GLY A 308 31.63 18.90 -16.04
C GLY A 308 32.75 17.99 -15.52
N MET A 309 33.78 18.56 -14.89
CA MET A 309 34.89 17.79 -14.34
C MET A 309 34.40 16.77 -13.29
N GLY A 310 34.79 15.51 -13.42
CA GLY A 310 34.50 14.45 -12.47
C GLY A 310 33.06 13.94 -12.48
N VAL A 311 32.14 14.54 -13.24
CA VAL A 311 30.72 14.13 -13.26
C VAL A 311 30.55 12.75 -13.85
N ASP A 312 31.30 12.40 -14.92
CA ASP A 312 31.24 11.06 -15.50
C ASP A 312 31.71 9.99 -14.50
N ASN A 313 32.76 10.27 -13.72
CA ASN A 313 33.20 9.37 -12.65
C ASN A 313 32.14 9.20 -11.55
N LEU A 314 31.48 10.28 -11.14
CA LEU A 314 30.36 10.22 -10.18
C LEU A 314 29.25 9.28 -10.72
N LEU A 315 28.89 9.41 -11.98
CA LEU A 315 27.85 8.58 -12.60
C LEU A 315 28.28 7.11 -12.74
N GLU A 316 29.57 6.84 -12.96
CA GLU A 316 30.11 5.48 -12.92
C GLU A 316 30.04 4.88 -11.52
N MET A 317 30.36 5.65 -10.48
CA MET A 317 30.25 5.18 -9.10
C MET A 317 28.79 4.90 -8.70
N VAL A 318 27.85 5.73 -9.15
CA VAL A 318 26.41 5.46 -8.99
C VAL A 318 26.00 4.16 -9.64
N ALA A 319 26.44 3.92 -10.89
CA ALA A 319 26.14 2.69 -11.60
C ALA A 319 26.75 1.45 -10.92
N LEU A 320 27.98 1.57 -10.42
CA LEU A 320 28.66 0.49 -9.69
C LEU A 320 27.94 0.17 -8.37
N THR A 321 27.59 1.19 -7.59
CA THR A 321 26.84 1.03 -6.34
C THR A 321 25.48 0.35 -6.60
N ALA A 322 24.80 0.70 -7.70
CA ALA A 322 23.55 0.07 -8.09
C ALA A 322 23.73 -1.41 -8.48
N GLU A 323 24.83 -1.75 -9.15
CA GLU A 323 25.15 -3.15 -9.50
C GLU A 323 25.43 -3.99 -8.25
N VAL A 324 26.18 -3.45 -7.29
CA VAL A 324 26.45 -4.11 -6.00
C VAL A 324 25.16 -4.32 -5.21
N GLY A 325 24.22 -3.36 -5.28
CA GLY A 325 22.93 -3.44 -4.63
C GLY A 325 21.95 -4.44 -5.26
N GLU A 326 22.29 -5.04 -6.43
CA GLU A 326 21.43 -6.01 -7.14
C GLU A 326 19.95 -5.61 -7.24
N LEU A 327 19.68 -4.37 -7.67
CA LEU A 327 18.32 -3.81 -7.70
C LEU A 327 17.43 -4.59 -8.69
N LYS A 328 16.39 -5.24 -8.16
CA LYS A 328 15.47 -6.09 -8.92
C LYS A 328 14.02 -5.66 -8.69
N ALA A 329 13.16 -5.92 -9.66
CA ALA A 329 11.70 -5.76 -9.56
C ALA A 329 11.00 -6.73 -10.51
N ASN A 330 9.74 -7.03 -10.24
CA ASN A 330 8.91 -7.85 -11.13
C ASN A 330 8.07 -6.96 -12.06
N PRO A 331 8.39 -6.82 -13.36
CA PRO A 331 7.63 -5.96 -14.27
C PRO A 331 6.26 -6.53 -14.64
N ASN A 332 5.98 -7.82 -14.35
CA ASN A 332 4.78 -8.49 -14.84
C ASN A 332 3.57 -8.43 -13.88
N ARG A 333 3.77 -7.90 -12.65
CA ARG A 333 2.67 -7.74 -11.68
C ARG A 333 1.95 -6.38 -11.83
N ALA A 334 0.86 -6.20 -11.08
CA ALA A 334 0.19 -4.91 -10.95
C ALA A 334 1.16 -3.83 -10.43
N ALA A 335 1.07 -2.62 -10.98
CA ALA A 335 1.98 -1.56 -10.60
C ALA A 335 1.80 -1.14 -9.15
N SER A 336 2.91 -0.99 -8.45
CA SER A 336 2.99 -0.41 -7.11
C SER A 336 4.17 0.56 -7.01
N GLY A 337 4.05 1.53 -6.11
CA GLY A 337 5.10 2.52 -5.90
C GLY A 337 4.63 3.69 -5.04
N ALA A 338 5.29 4.83 -5.17
CA ALA A 338 5.04 5.99 -4.33
C ALA A 338 4.64 7.24 -5.15
N VAL A 339 3.81 8.08 -4.53
CA VAL A 339 3.49 9.41 -5.03
C VAL A 339 4.63 10.34 -4.66
N ILE A 340 5.34 10.87 -5.66
CA ILE A 340 6.41 11.85 -5.43
C ILE A 340 5.80 13.17 -5.03
N GLU A 341 4.88 13.67 -5.86
CA GLU A 341 4.21 14.95 -5.68
C GLU A 341 2.83 14.95 -6.33
N ALA A 342 1.93 15.80 -5.83
CA ALA A 342 0.59 15.93 -6.39
C ALA A 342 0.11 17.38 -6.32
N ARG A 343 -0.68 17.77 -7.35
CA ARG A 343 -1.22 19.11 -7.49
C ARG A 343 -2.61 19.11 -8.12
N LEU A 344 -3.34 20.18 -7.90
CA LEU A 344 -4.61 20.41 -8.56
C LEU A 344 -4.43 21.42 -9.72
N ASP A 345 -4.56 20.95 -10.94
CA ASP A 345 -4.55 21.79 -12.12
C ASP A 345 -5.98 22.25 -12.45
N LYS A 346 -6.15 23.55 -12.80
CA LYS A 346 -7.47 24.13 -13.09
C LYS A 346 -8.15 23.55 -14.33
N GLY A 347 -7.36 23.07 -15.30
CA GLY A 347 -7.88 22.53 -16.56
C GLY A 347 -7.90 21.01 -16.63
N ARG A 348 -6.92 20.35 -16.01
CA ARG A 348 -6.72 18.90 -16.08
C ARG A 348 -7.22 18.15 -14.85
N GLY A 349 -7.57 18.87 -13.77
CA GLY A 349 -7.94 18.28 -12.48
C GLY A 349 -6.75 17.82 -11.66
N PRO A 350 -6.91 16.79 -10.79
CA PRO A 350 -5.82 16.24 -10.01
C PRO A 350 -4.74 15.63 -10.92
N ILE A 351 -3.51 16.04 -10.69
CA ILE A 351 -2.29 15.53 -11.33
C ILE A 351 -1.39 14.99 -10.26
N ALA A 352 -0.84 13.79 -10.46
CA ALA A 352 0.13 13.20 -9.55
C ALA A 352 1.35 12.73 -10.33
N THR A 353 2.54 12.95 -9.79
CA THR A 353 3.80 12.37 -10.26
C THR A 353 4.06 11.13 -9.43
N LEU A 354 4.09 9.98 -10.09
CA LEU A 354 4.30 8.67 -9.48
C LEU A 354 5.68 8.15 -9.83
N LEU A 355 6.30 7.45 -8.90
CA LEU A 355 7.44 6.59 -9.15
C LEU A 355 6.97 5.14 -9.08
N VAL A 356 7.02 4.44 -10.18
CA VAL A 356 6.73 3.00 -10.21
C VAL A 356 7.92 2.27 -9.59
N GLN A 357 7.70 1.52 -8.52
CA GLN A 357 8.75 0.73 -7.86
C GLN A 357 8.70 -0.74 -8.27
N ASN A 358 7.52 -1.29 -8.41
CA ASN A 358 7.32 -2.66 -8.86
C ASN A 358 6.13 -2.74 -9.83
N GLY A 359 6.11 -3.75 -10.68
CA GLY A 359 5.06 -3.92 -11.69
C GLY A 359 5.16 -2.96 -12.87
N THR A 360 4.15 -2.97 -13.73
CA THR A 360 4.02 -2.05 -14.87
C THR A 360 2.68 -1.36 -14.84
N LEU A 361 2.69 -0.03 -14.83
CA LEU A 361 1.49 0.80 -14.89
C LEU A 361 1.08 1.02 -16.34
N HIS A 362 -0.19 0.79 -16.66
CA HIS A 362 -0.75 1.01 -17.99
C HIS A 362 -1.80 2.12 -17.98
N GLN A 363 -1.95 2.74 -19.15
CA GLN A 363 -3.06 3.66 -19.35
C GLN A 363 -4.38 2.88 -19.26
N GLY A 364 -5.31 3.36 -18.44
CA GLY A 364 -6.59 2.70 -18.17
C GLY A 364 -6.65 1.93 -16.85
N ASP A 365 -5.52 1.69 -16.20
CA ASP A 365 -5.47 1.03 -14.90
C ASP A 365 -6.22 1.85 -13.83
N ILE A 366 -6.79 1.14 -12.88
CA ILE A 366 -7.40 1.74 -11.70
C ILE A 366 -6.33 1.76 -10.63
N ILE A 367 -6.08 2.92 -10.04
CA ILE A 367 -5.10 3.08 -8.98
C ILE A 367 -5.73 3.63 -7.70
N ILE A 368 -5.22 3.16 -6.58
CA ILE A 368 -5.46 3.70 -5.25
C ILE A 368 -4.16 4.38 -4.82
N ALA A 369 -4.22 5.63 -4.41
CA ALA A 369 -3.09 6.38 -3.89
C ALA A 369 -3.51 7.05 -2.56
N GLY A 370 -3.15 6.44 -1.43
CA GLY A 370 -3.63 6.87 -0.12
C GLY A 370 -5.16 6.87 -0.03
N THR A 371 -5.75 8.06 0.09
CA THR A 371 -7.20 8.32 0.12
C THR A 371 -7.79 8.74 -1.23
N ALA A 372 -7.01 8.71 -2.31
CA ALA A 372 -7.47 9.00 -3.65
C ALA A 372 -7.59 7.73 -4.50
N VAL A 373 -8.64 7.63 -5.29
CA VAL A 373 -8.85 6.55 -6.27
C VAL A 373 -9.19 7.15 -7.62
N GLY A 374 -8.76 6.50 -8.68
CA GLY A 374 -9.13 6.91 -10.03
C GLY A 374 -8.57 6.01 -11.11
N ARG A 375 -9.00 6.27 -12.34
CA ARG A 375 -8.52 5.56 -13.52
C ARG A 375 -7.51 6.41 -14.25
N VAL A 376 -6.33 5.87 -14.53
CA VAL A 376 -5.27 6.54 -15.29
C VAL A 376 -5.78 6.89 -16.68
N ARG A 377 -6.00 8.17 -16.94
CA ARG A 377 -6.47 8.66 -18.24
C ARG A 377 -5.33 8.94 -19.20
N MET A 378 -4.28 9.56 -18.70
CA MET A 378 -3.10 9.92 -19.47
C MET A 378 -1.88 9.81 -18.59
N MET A 379 -0.81 9.30 -19.16
CA MET A 379 0.52 9.26 -18.56
C MET A 379 1.48 10.06 -19.43
N THR A 380 2.34 10.84 -18.80
CA THR A 380 3.39 11.59 -19.47
C THR A 380 4.72 11.41 -18.75
N ASN A 381 5.82 11.37 -19.50
CA ASN A 381 7.15 11.37 -18.94
C ASN A 381 7.60 12.80 -18.55
N ASP A 382 8.81 12.91 -18.01
CA ASP A 382 9.48 14.17 -17.65
C ASP A 382 9.63 15.16 -18.83
N LYS A 383 9.58 14.67 -20.09
CA LYS A 383 9.65 15.46 -21.32
C LYS A 383 8.28 15.85 -21.88
N GLY A 384 7.20 15.55 -21.17
CA GLY A 384 5.82 15.81 -21.60
C GLY A 384 5.32 14.87 -22.71
N GLN A 385 6.04 13.81 -23.04
CA GLN A 385 5.62 12.85 -24.05
C GLN A 385 4.63 11.85 -23.42
N LYS A 386 3.60 11.48 -24.19
CA LYS A 386 2.60 10.49 -23.73
C LYS A 386 3.19 9.10 -23.70
N LEU A 387 2.93 8.41 -22.61
CA LEU A 387 3.29 7.01 -22.42
C LEU A 387 2.02 6.14 -22.38
N THR A 388 2.12 4.92 -22.89
CA THR A 388 1.06 3.90 -22.78
C THR A 388 1.31 2.95 -21.60
N SER A 389 2.58 2.79 -21.22
CA SER A 389 3.01 1.96 -20.09
C SER A 389 4.25 2.54 -19.41
N ALA A 390 4.40 2.27 -18.12
CA ALA A 390 5.55 2.66 -17.32
C ALA A 390 5.98 1.48 -16.44
N GLY A 391 7.18 1.00 -16.64
CA GLY A 391 7.77 -0.09 -15.85
C GLY A 391 8.46 0.40 -14.57
N PRO A 392 9.13 -0.50 -13.84
CA PRO A 392 9.83 -0.18 -12.62
C PRO A 392 10.88 0.93 -12.78
N SER A 393 11.03 1.77 -11.77
CA SER A 393 11.93 2.93 -11.69
C SER A 393 11.65 4.05 -12.70
N VAL A 394 10.49 4.04 -13.36
CA VAL A 394 10.09 5.10 -14.29
C VAL A 394 9.21 6.12 -13.58
N PRO A 395 9.60 7.41 -13.55
CA PRO A 395 8.73 8.47 -13.06
C PRO A 395 7.71 8.84 -14.13
N VAL A 396 6.44 8.99 -13.73
CA VAL A 396 5.36 9.36 -14.64
C VAL A 396 4.40 10.37 -14.00
N GLU A 397 4.03 11.40 -14.76
CA GLU A 397 2.93 12.30 -14.41
C GLU A 397 1.63 11.68 -14.93
N ILE A 398 0.65 11.53 -14.06
CA ILE A 398 -0.65 10.94 -14.38
C ILE A 398 -1.78 11.91 -14.16
N THR A 399 -2.88 11.70 -14.91
CA THR A 399 -4.17 12.38 -14.71
C THR A 399 -5.28 11.34 -14.59
N GLY A 400 -6.37 11.69 -13.91
CA GLY A 400 -7.56 10.84 -13.82
C GLY A 400 -7.91 10.37 -12.42
N LEU A 401 -7.16 10.78 -11.41
CA LEU A 401 -7.55 10.63 -10.01
C LEU A 401 -8.78 11.45 -9.68
N GLY A 402 -9.60 10.99 -8.74
CA GLY A 402 -10.78 11.71 -8.26
C GLY A 402 -10.42 12.89 -7.37
N GLU A 403 -9.34 12.77 -6.61
CA GLU A 403 -8.83 13.76 -5.66
C GLU A 403 -7.32 13.83 -5.74
N VAL A 404 -6.72 14.87 -5.16
CA VAL A 404 -5.28 15.02 -5.05
C VAL A 404 -4.79 14.07 -3.94
N PRO A 405 -3.93 13.09 -4.25
CA PRO A 405 -3.39 12.19 -3.24
C PRO A 405 -2.41 12.91 -2.33
N GLY A 406 -2.22 12.41 -1.12
CA GLY A 406 -1.14 12.85 -0.24
C GLY A 406 0.22 12.59 -0.89
N ALA A 407 1.12 13.55 -0.77
CA ALA A 407 2.48 13.37 -1.25
C ALA A 407 3.20 12.33 -0.38
N GLY A 408 3.93 11.39 -0.99
CA GLY A 408 4.55 10.26 -0.31
C GLY A 408 3.61 9.08 -0.02
N ALA A 409 2.33 9.17 -0.38
CA ALA A 409 1.42 8.04 -0.27
C ALA A 409 1.84 6.90 -1.21
N ASN A 410 1.73 5.67 -0.75
CA ASN A 410 1.89 4.52 -1.62
C ASN A 410 0.70 4.42 -2.59
N PHE A 411 0.98 4.03 -3.83
CA PHE A 411 -0.07 3.71 -4.78
C PHE A 411 0.01 2.23 -5.20
N ASN A 412 -1.16 1.66 -5.48
CA ASN A 412 -1.29 0.31 -6.01
C ASN A 412 -2.30 0.31 -7.15
N ALA A 413 -1.94 -0.37 -8.25
CA ALA A 413 -2.88 -0.65 -9.32
C ALA A 413 -3.75 -1.85 -8.93
N VAL A 414 -5.06 -1.75 -9.16
CA VAL A 414 -6.04 -2.74 -8.74
C VAL A 414 -6.99 -3.07 -9.89
N ALA A 415 -7.58 -4.26 -9.85
CA ALA A 415 -8.49 -4.71 -10.90
C ALA A 415 -9.94 -4.23 -10.69
N ASP A 416 -10.40 -4.11 -9.44
CA ASP A 416 -11.79 -3.80 -9.11
C ASP A 416 -11.96 -2.37 -8.58
N GLU A 417 -12.61 -1.51 -9.40
CA GLU A 417 -12.87 -0.11 -9.06
C GLU A 417 -13.88 0.04 -7.89
N ARG A 418 -14.81 -0.90 -7.75
CA ARG A 418 -15.84 -0.81 -6.70
C ARG A 418 -15.23 -1.06 -5.33
N LEU A 419 -14.46 -2.13 -5.18
CA LEU A 419 -13.75 -2.44 -3.95
C LEU A 419 -12.70 -1.36 -3.62
N ALA A 420 -12.05 -0.82 -4.66
CA ALA A 420 -11.11 0.29 -4.50
C ALA A 420 -11.75 1.54 -3.89
N ARG A 421 -12.96 1.90 -4.34
CA ARG A 421 -13.73 3.02 -3.78
C ARG A 421 -14.17 2.76 -2.34
N GLU A 422 -14.62 1.54 -2.05
CA GLU A 422 -15.04 1.13 -0.71
C GLU A 422 -13.87 1.23 0.28
N LEU A 423 -12.68 0.74 -0.10
CA LEU A 423 -11.46 0.86 0.69
C LEU A 423 -11.08 2.32 0.95
N VAL A 424 -11.15 3.17 -0.07
CA VAL A 424 -10.82 4.59 0.06
C VAL A 424 -11.83 5.32 0.97
N GLU A 425 -13.11 4.99 0.90
CA GLU A 425 -14.13 5.54 1.81
C GLU A 425 -13.87 5.11 3.26
N GLN A 426 -13.49 3.86 3.46
CA GLN A 426 -13.09 3.35 4.78
C GLN A 426 -11.89 4.11 5.33
N ARG A 427 -10.80 4.25 4.55
CA ARG A 427 -9.60 5.00 4.96
C ARG A 427 -9.92 6.46 5.31
N LYS A 428 -10.78 7.12 4.51
CA LYS A 428 -11.23 8.49 4.80
C LYS A 428 -12.06 8.59 6.09
N ALA A 429 -12.87 7.58 6.38
CA ALA A 429 -13.63 7.54 7.61
C ALA A 429 -12.72 7.36 8.83
N GLU A 430 -11.70 6.51 8.71
CA GLU A 430 -10.69 6.28 9.75
C GLU A 430 -9.84 7.53 10.00
N GLU A 431 -9.37 8.21 8.93
CA GLU A 431 -8.64 9.48 9.06
C GLU A 431 -9.49 10.55 9.75
N LYS A 432 -10.77 10.67 9.39
CA LYS A 432 -11.69 11.59 10.05
C LYS A 432 -11.95 11.22 11.50
N ALA A 433 -12.06 9.95 11.82
CA ALA A 433 -12.22 9.47 13.20
C ALA A 433 -10.98 9.81 14.03
N LYS A 434 -9.77 9.55 13.50
CA LYS A 434 -8.49 9.91 14.16
C LYS A 434 -8.34 11.42 14.35
N ALA A 435 -8.74 12.21 13.35
CA ALA A 435 -8.70 13.68 13.44
C ALA A 435 -9.73 14.26 14.42
N ASN A 436 -10.84 13.54 14.66
CA ASN A 436 -11.90 13.92 15.60
C ASN A 436 -11.71 13.30 16.99
N GLU A 437 -10.74 12.40 17.18
CA GLU A 437 -10.38 11.95 18.53
C GLU A 437 -9.96 13.19 19.33
N PRO A 438 -10.63 13.49 20.45
CA PRO A 438 -10.27 14.64 21.26
C PRO A 438 -8.82 14.49 21.69
N ILE A 439 -8.00 15.41 21.23
CA ILE A 439 -6.63 15.57 21.71
C ILE A 439 -6.73 15.80 23.21
N SER A 440 -6.37 14.79 23.96
CA SER A 440 -6.36 14.74 25.41
C SER A 440 -7.67 14.34 26.11
N LYS A 441 -7.55 13.34 26.93
CA LYS A 441 -8.20 13.28 28.22
C LYS A 441 -7.63 14.45 29.03
N VAL A 442 -8.07 15.68 28.73
CA VAL A 442 -7.79 16.85 29.57
C VAL A 442 -8.39 16.49 30.92
N SER A 443 -7.53 16.31 31.93
CA SER A 443 -7.95 16.13 33.30
C SER A 443 -8.87 17.29 33.67
N LEU A 444 -9.89 17.06 34.48
CA LEU A 444 -10.74 18.14 34.98
C LEU A 444 -9.93 19.26 35.62
N GLU A 445 -8.77 18.94 36.17
CA GLU A 445 -7.80 19.89 36.74
C GLU A 445 -7.12 20.76 35.68
N ASP A 446 -6.76 20.20 34.53
CA ASP A 446 -6.18 20.96 33.40
C ASP A 446 -7.25 21.89 32.76
N LEU A 447 -8.53 21.46 32.72
CA LEU A 447 -9.61 22.28 32.25
C LEU A 447 -9.85 23.51 33.16
N PHE A 448 -9.78 23.33 34.49
CA PHE A 448 -9.85 24.43 35.42
C PHE A 448 -8.67 25.37 35.34
N SER A 449 -7.46 24.87 35.15
CA SER A 449 -6.26 25.71 34.94
C SER A 449 -6.32 26.49 33.63
N GLN A 450 -6.84 25.92 32.56
CA GLN A 450 -7.05 26.57 31.26
C GLN A 450 -8.15 27.65 31.32
N ILE A 451 -9.21 27.42 32.07
CA ILE A 451 -10.27 28.44 32.29
C ILE A 451 -9.74 29.61 33.13
N GLN A 452 -8.84 29.37 34.09
CA GLN A 452 -8.20 30.43 34.88
C GLN A 452 -7.13 31.21 34.12
N ALA A 453 -6.49 30.61 33.11
CA ALA A 453 -5.46 31.27 32.30
C ALA A 453 -6.02 32.24 31.20
N GLY A 454 -7.34 32.36 31.07
CA GLY A 454 -8.01 33.23 30.09
C GLY A 454 -8.16 32.56 28.71
N GLU A 455 -9.20 32.93 27.98
CA GLU A 455 -9.59 32.39 26.69
C GLU A 455 -8.40 32.18 25.75
N MET A 456 -8.07 30.90 25.45
CA MET A 456 -7.15 30.60 24.34
C MET A 456 -7.78 31.07 23.04
N LYS A 457 -7.25 32.11 22.47
CA LYS A 457 -7.68 32.60 21.16
C LYS A 457 -7.13 31.70 20.08
N ASN A 458 -8.00 30.93 19.43
CA ASN A 458 -7.63 30.13 18.29
C ASN A 458 -7.37 31.05 17.08
N LEU A 459 -6.18 30.94 16.49
CA LEU A 459 -5.84 31.60 15.24
C LEU A 459 -6.07 30.62 14.08
N ASN A 460 -7.15 30.79 13.33
CA ASN A 460 -7.42 30.00 12.16
C ASN A 460 -6.63 30.52 10.97
N ILE A 461 -5.69 29.72 10.46
CA ILE A 461 -4.83 30.08 9.33
C ILE A 461 -5.22 29.24 8.12
N ILE A 462 -5.40 29.89 6.96
CA ILE A 462 -5.61 29.23 5.68
C ILE A 462 -4.29 29.23 4.92
N VAL A 463 -3.73 28.04 4.69
CA VAL A 463 -2.51 27.85 3.90
C VAL A 463 -2.90 27.43 2.48
N LYS A 464 -2.32 28.09 1.47
CA LYS A 464 -2.50 27.77 0.06
C LYS A 464 -1.13 27.61 -0.59
N ALA A 465 -0.93 26.54 -1.32
CA ALA A 465 0.26 26.27 -2.11
C ALA A 465 -0.11 25.66 -3.46
N ASP A 466 0.83 25.61 -4.36
CA ASP A 466 0.68 25.06 -5.72
C ASP A 466 0.76 23.52 -5.72
N VAL A 467 1.49 22.93 -4.79
CA VAL A 467 1.63 21.49 -4.62
C VAL A 467 1.39 21.05 -3.17
N GLN A 468 0.97 19.79 -3.01
CA GLN A 468 0.61 19.23 -1.71
C GLN A 468 1.81 19.19 -0.75
N GLY A 469 3.00 18.83 -1.24
CA GLY A 469 4.20 18.78 -0.42
C GLY A 469 4.61 20.12 0.21
N SER A 470 4.34 21.25 -0.47
CA SER A 470 4.61 22.59 0.08
C SER A 470 3.65 22.95 1.22
N VAL A 471 2.38 22.49 1.16
CA VAL A 471 1.43 22.66 2.28
C VAL A 471 1.92 21.89 3.52
N GLU A 472 2.34 20.64 3.32
CA GLU A 472 2.86 19.80 4.40
C GLU A 472 4.11 20.39 5.05
N ALA A 473 5.03 20.91 4.23
CA ALA A 473 6.27 21.53 4.72
C ALA A 473 5.99 22.73 5.65
N VAL A 474 5.08 23.63 5.26
CA VAL A 474 4.68 24.77 6.08
C VAL A 474 3.95 24.35 7.34
N SER A 475 3.04 23.37 7.24
CA SER A 475 2.31 22.83 8.38
C SER A 475 3.23 22.22 9.41
N TYR A 476 4.24 21.45 8.99
CA TYR A 476 5.17 20.79 9.88
C TYR A 476 6.13 21.78 10.57
N THR A 477 6.72 22.71 9.82
CA THR A 477 7.74 23.63 10.35
C THR A 477 7.19 24.77 11.17
N HIS A 478 5.99 25.26 10.87
CA HIS A 478 5.46 26.48 11.51
C HIS A 478 4.29 26.24 12.47
N LEU A 479 3.56 25.13 12.34
CA LEU A 479 2.42 24.84 13.20
C LEU A 479 2.74 23.85 14.33
N ARG A 480 3.71 22.95 14.12
CA ARG A 480 4.15 21.97 15.16
C ARG A 480 5.40 22.34 15.90
N ALA A 481 6.18 23.33 15.46
CA ALA A 481 7.41 23.73 16.13
C ALA A 481 7.20 24.48 17.46
N HIS A 482 5.96 24.62 17.93
CA HIS A 482 5.58 25.28 19.17
C HIS A 482 4.90 24.34 20.19
N GLU A 483 4.87 23.03 19.95
CA GLU A 483 4.57 21.99 20.94
C GLU A 483 5.89 21.39 21.48
#